data_38717499c3e16e1e2721044c37ad7cc6
#
_entry.id   38717499c3e16e1e2721044c37ad7cc6
#
_cell.length_a   1.000
_cell.length_b   1.000
_cell.length_c   1.000
_cell.angle_alpha   90.00
_cell.angle_beta   90.00
_cell.angle_gamma   90.00
#
_symmetry.space_group_name_H-M   'P 1'
#
loop_
_entity.id
_entity.type
_entity.pdbx_description
1 polymer ?
#
loop_
_entity_poly.entity_id
_entity_poly.type
_entity_poly.pdbx_seq_one_letter_code
_entity_poly.pdbx_strand_id
1 'polypeptide(L)'
;MPVVLVIIGLIGIQLFLRRKGGPPSSHQYVVHAILSDIRVNLRLVEILMDGEQIKRFAANGWKTNRNNIEFLSQNIQSALTDAFNIAQDYNDQVATTKQFKTSNYVASIDTVKLKDRLQRCKSALEDWLMNNIGTTDPGGKTGMFDSLIGRH
;
A
#
# COMPACT_ATOMS: atom_id res chain seq x y z
N MET A 1 -27.30 -17.01 -39.29
CA MET A 1 -27.15 -17.16 -37.82
C MET A 1 -26.89 -15.80 -37.15
N PRO A 2 -27.83 -14.86 -37.20
CA PRO A 2 -27.59 -13.52 -36.59
C PRO A 2 -27.59 -13.51 -35.07
N VAL A 3 -28.24 -14.49 -34.44
CA VAL A 3 -28.39 -14.51 -32.95
C VAL A 3 -27.07 -14.77 -32.23
N VAL A 4 -26.18 -15.57 -32.77
CA VAL A 4 -24.88 -15.91 -32.18
C VAL A 4 -23.94 -14.71 -32.20
N LEU A 5 -23.96 -13.91 -33.26
CA LEU A 5 -23.14 -12.68 -33.37
C LEU A 5 -23.61 -11.60 -32.35
N VAL A 6 -24.91 -11.50 -32.10
CA VAL A 6 -25.45 -10.57 -31.11
C VAL A 6 -25.04 -10.95 -29.69
N ILE A 7 -25.03 -12.24 -29.36
CA ILE A 7 -24.60 -12.75 -28.04
C ILE A 7 -23.11 -12.49 -27.81
N ILE A 8 -22.27 -12.75 -28.81
CA ILE A 8 -20.81 -12.48 -28.73
C ILE A 8 -20.55 -10.97 -28.57
N GLY A 9 -21.29 -10.13 -29.29
CA GLY A 9 -21.21 -8.68 -29.16
C GLY A 9 -21.59 -8.19 -27.76
N LEU A 10 -22.66 -8.73 -27.16
CA LEU A 10 -23.11 -8.37 -25.82
C LEU A 10 -22.12 -8.82 -24.74
N ILE A 11 -21.52 -9.99 -24.86
CA ILE A 11 -20.47 -10.47 -23.94
C ILE A 11 -19.22 -9.59 -24.05
N GLY A 12 -18.80 -9.23 -25.26
CA GLY A 12 -17.68 -8.32 -25.50
C GLY A 12 -17.90 -6.93 -24.88
N ILE A 13 -19.12 -6.38 -25.02
CA ILE A 13 -19.49 -5.10 -24.44
C ILE A 13 -19.54 -5.17 -22.91
N GLN A 14 -20.05 -6.25 -22.32
CA GLN A 14 -20.06 -6.42 -20.87
C GLN A 14 -18.65 -6.55 -20.29
N LEU A 15 -17.75 -7.26 -20.97
CA LEU A 15 -16.34 -7.35 -20.56
C LEU A 15 -15.62 -6.02 -20.72
N PHE A 16 -15.94 -5.22 -21.74
CA PHE A 16 -15.38 -3.90 -21.96
C PHE A 16 -15.92 -2.87 -20.95
N LEU A 17 -17.20 -2.93 -20.60
CA LEU A 17 -17.80 -2.06 -19.58
C LEU A 17 -17.31 -2.38 -18.16
N ARG A 18 -16.96 -3.63 -17.87
CA ARG A 18 -16.29 -4.00 -16.61
C ARG A 18 -14.87 -3.45 -16.48
N ARG A 19 -14.22 -3.10 -17.59
CA ARG A 19 -12.89 -2.46 -17.61
C ARG A 19 -12.93 -0.93 -17.48
N LYS A 20 -14.06 -0.29 -17.69
CA LYS A 20 -14.22 1.16 -17.48
C LYS A 20 -14.66 1.42 -16.04
N GLY A 21 -13.66 1.68 -15.18
CA GLY A 21 -13.73 2.39 -13.94
C GLY A 21 -15.09 2.51 -13.25
N GLY A 22 -15.54 1.44 -12.60
CA GLY A 22 -16.52 1.58 -11.52
C GLY A 22 -15.92 2.41 -10.36
N PRO A 23 -16.74 2.91 -9.43
CA PRO A 23 -16.24 3.58 -8.23
C PRO A 23 -15.17 2.70 -7.57
N PRO A 24 -14.09 3.30 -7.01
CA PRO A 24 -13.04 2.52 -6.36
C PRO A 24 -13.67 1.54 -5.40
N SER A 25 -13.40 0.26 -5.59
CA SER A 25 -13.89 -0.77 -4.68
C SER A 25 -13.33 -0.47 -3.29
N SER A 26 -14.06 -0.85 -2.24
CA SER A 26 -13.55 -0.77 -0.87
C SER A 26 -12.17 -1.43 -0.73
N HIS A 27 -11.90 -2.48 -1.50
CA HIS A 27 -10.63 -3.18 -1.57
C HIS A 27 -9.50 -2.29 -2.13
N GLN A 28 -9.77 -1.54 -3.18
CA GLN A 28 -8.81 -0.58 -3.74
C GLN A 28 -8.41 0.46 -2.70
N TYR A 29 -9.37 1.01 -1.99
CA TYR A 29 -9.11 1.98 -0.93
C TYR A 29 -8.22 1.38 0.18
N VAL A 30 -8.53 0.17 0.62
CA VAL A 30 -7.74 -0.57 1.63
C VAL A 30 -6.30 -0.75 1.17
N VAL A 31 -6.10 -1.21 -0.07
CA VAL A 31 -4.76 -1.43 -0.62
C VAL A 31 -3.98 -0.11 -0.72
N HIS A 32 -4.58 0.96 -1.21
CA HIS A 32 -3.91 2.26 -1.30
C HIS A 32 -3.54 2.83 0.07
N ALA A 33 -4.40 2.68 1.08
CA ALA A 33 -4.12 3.15 2.43
C ALA A 33 -2.90 2.42 3.04
N ILE A 34 -2.85 1.11 2.91
CA ILE A 34 -1.72 0.30 3.41
C ILE A 34 -0.45 0.58 2.59
N LEU A 35 -0.55 0.68 1.27
CA LEU A 35 0.58 0.98 0.40
C LEU A 35 1.19 2.36 0.68
N SER A 36 0.36 3.34 1.06
CA SER A 36 0.84 4.64 1.50
C SER A 36 1.72 4.55 2.74
N ASP A 37 1.30 3.80 3.76
CA ASP A 37 2.13 3.54 4.95
C ASP A 37 3.45 2.86 4.58
N ILE A 38 3.40 1.86 3.70
CA ILE A 38 4.60 1.13 3.25
C ILE A 38 5.59 2.06 2.54
N ARG A 39 5.12 2.93 1.66
CA ARG A 39 5.97 3.88 0.93
C ARG A 39 6.65 4.87 1.88
N VAL A 40 5.92 5.38 2.86
CA VAL A 40 6.50 6.24 3.91
C VAL A 40 7.53 5.47 4.72
N ASN A 41 7.21 4.25 5.14
CA ASN A 41 8.08 3.43 5.97
C ASN A 41 9.37 3.02 5.25
N LEU A 42 9.34 2.78 3.95
CA LEU A 42 10.56 2.55 3.16
C LEU A 42 11.53 3.73 3.22
N ARG A 43 11.03 4.96 3.13
CA ARG A 43 11.87 6.16 3.32
C ARG A 43 12.42 6.26 4.74
N LEU A 44 11.59 5.98 5.74
CA LEU A 44 12.00 6.04 7.13
C LEU A 44 13.07 4.99 7.48
N VAL A 45 12.97 3.80 6.90
CA VAL A 45 14.02 2.78 7.05
C VAL A 45 15.34 3.24 6.46
N GLU A 46 15.34 3.90 5.30
CA GLU A 46 16.55 4.46 4.69
C GLU A 46 17.19 5.51 5.59
N ILE A 47 16.43 6.42 6.17
CA ILE A 47 16.89 7.40 7.17
C ILE A 47 17.56 6.72 8.35
N LEU A 48 16.95 5.64 8.88
CA LEU A 48 17.54 4.85 9.96
C LEU A 48 18.84 4.15 9.54
N MET A 49 18.92 3.62 8.32
CA MET A 49 20.13 2.98 7.80
C MET A 49 21.29 3.97 7.64
N ASP A 50 20.99 5.24 7.38
CA ASP A 50 21.95 6.33 7.32
C ASP A 50 22.38 6.82 8.73
N GLY A 51 21.87 6.21 9.78
CA GLY A 51 22.20 6.52 11.18
C GLY A 51 21.40 7.68 11.79
N GLU A 52 20.40 8.19 11.09
CA GLU A 52 19.52 9.22 11.61
C GLU A 52 18.38 8.62 12.40
N GLN A 53 17.87 9.38 13.37
CA GLN A 53 16.74 8.94 14.20
C GLN A 53 15.42 9.33 13.56
N ILE A 54 14.45 8.43 13.60
CA ILE A 54 13.06 8.70 13.22
C ILE A 54 12.15 8.72 14.45
N LYS A 55 11.06 9.47 14.37
CA LYS A 55 10.09 9.56 15.46
C LYS A 55 9.25 8.29 15.62
N ARG A 56 8.76 7.75 14.53
CA ARG A 56 7.98 6.52 14.45
C ARG A 56 7.71 6.13 13.01
N PHE A 57 7.39 4.87 12.78
CA PHE A 57 6.87 4.37 11.51
C PHE A 57 5.39 4.69 11.34
N ALA A 58 4.96 4.87 10.09
CA ALA A 58 3.56 5.02 9.73
C ALA A 58 2.82 3.68 9.86
N ALA A 59 1.63 3.70 10.44
CA ALA A 59 0.80 2.52 10.62
C ALA A 59 -0.70 2.82 10.63
N ASN A 60 -1.14 4.01 10.25
CA ASN A 60 -2.56 4.38 10.31
C ASN A 60 -3.39 3.62 9.29
N GLY A 61 -2.91 3.53 8.05
CA GLY A 61 -3.56 2.76 6.99
C GLY A 61 -3.67 1.28 7.35
N TRP A 62 -2.59 0.70 7.91
CA TRP A 62 -2.58 -0.67 8.41
C TRP A 62 -3.58 -0.88 9.56
N LYS A 63 -3.50 -0.08 10.61
CA LYS A 63 -4.36 -0.23 11.81
C LYS A 63 -5.84 -0.15 11.47
N THR A 64 -6.21 0.74 10.56
CA THR A 64 -7.59 0.92 10.14
C THR A 64 -8.09 -0.24 9.28
N ASN A 65 -7.23 -0.82 8.47
CA ASN A 65 -7.65 -1.74 7.41
C ASN A 65 -7.22 -3.20 7.59
N ARG A 66 -6.38 -3.52 8.59
CA ARG A 66 -5.84 -4.88 8.80
C ARG A 66 -6.90 -5.99 8.92
N ASN A 67 -8.10 -5.66 9.32
CA ASN A 67 -9.21 -6.61 9.43
C ASN A 67 -10.02 -6.73 8.12
N ASN A 68 -9.67 -5.96 7.10
CA ASN A 68 -10.38 -5.91 5.82
C ASN A 68 -9.51 -6.37 4.65
N ILE A 69 -8.51 -7.22 4.90
CA ILE A 69 -7.53 -7.69 3.90
C ILE A 69 -7.76 -9.15 3.47
N GLU A 70 -8.89 -9.73 3.82
CA GLU A 70 -9.22 -11.14 3.54
C GLU A 70 -9.25 -11.46 2.03
N PHE A 71 -9.45 -10.46 1.18
CA PHE A 71 -9.41 -10.60 -0.27
C PHE A 71 -7.98 -10.75 -0.84
N LEU A 72 -6.95 -10.43 -0.06
CA LEU A 72 -5.56 -10.66 -0.43
C LEU A 72 -5.17 -12.12 -0.16
N SER A 73 -4.18 -12.63 -0.91
CA SER A 73 -3.66 -13.96 -0.65
C SER A 73 -3.05 -14.07 0.75
N GLN A 74 -3.09 -15.26 1.33
CA GLN A 74 -2.59 -15.50 2.69
C GLN A 74 -1.10 -15.14 2.83
N ASN A 75 -0.32 -15.33 1.80
CA ASN A 75 1.09 -14.93 1.78
C ASN A 75 1.26 -13.41 1.93
N ILE A 76 0.43 -12.63 1.25
CA ILE A 76 0.45 -11.16 1.35
C ILE A 76 -0.02 -10.72 2.74
N GLN A 77 -1.09 -11.30 3.26
CA GLN A 77 -1.60 -11.01 4.60
C GLN A 77 -0.53 -11.25 5.67
N SER A 78 0.16 -12.40 5.61
CA SER A 78 1.24 -12.75 6.54
C SER A 78 2.43 -11.79 6.41
N ALA A 79 2.86 -11.48 5.19
CA ALA A 79 3.97 -10.56 4.95
C ALA A 79 3.68 -9.14 5.47
N LEU A 80 2.46 -8.65 5.27
CA LEU A 80 2.00 -7.36 5.82
C LEU A 80 2.02 -7.36 7.34
N THR A 81 1.46 -8.39 7.95
CA THR A 81 1.43 -8.55 9.40
C THR A 81 2.83 -8.54 9.99
N ASP A 82 3.75 -9.29 9.42
CA ASP A 82 5.14 -9.35 9.87
C ASP A 82 5.87 -8.00 9.75
N ALA A 83 5.71 -7.31 8.62
CA ALA A 83 6.34 -6.01 8.40
C ALA A 83 5.83 -4.95 9.38
N PHE A 84 4.50 -4.89 9.57
CA PHE A 84 3.91 -3.91 10.48
C PHE A 84 4.09 -4.24 11.96
N ASN A 85 4.27 -5.50 12.32
CA ASN A 85 4.66 -5.89 13.69
C ASN A 85 6.06 -5.35 14.02
N ILE A 86 7.04 -5.52 13.13
CA ILE A 86 8.39 -4.96 13.32
C ILE A 86 8.34 -3.43 13.47
N ALA A 87 7.57 -2.76 12.62
CA ALA A 87 7.39 -1.32 12.69
C ALA A 87 6.71 -0.87 14.00
N GLN A 88 5.74 -1.62 14.47
CA GLN A 88 5.05 -1.34 15.73
C GLN A 88 5.96 -1.57 16.94
N ASP A 89 6.74 -2.65 16.96
CA ASP A 89 7.72 -2.90 18.02
C ASP A 89 8.71 -1.74 18.16
N TYR A 90 9.18 -1.17 17.05
CA TYR A 90 10.00 0.02 17.08
C TYR A 90 9.25 1.22 17.68
N ASN A 91 8.02 1.46 17.24
CA ASN A 91 7.20 2.56 17.75
C ASN A 91 6.98 2.47 19.26
N ASP A 92 6.76 1.25 19.77
CA ASP A 92 6.56 0.99 21.18
C ASP A 92 7.86 1.20 21.98
N GLN A 93 9.01 0.79 21.45
CA GLN A 93 10.31 1.06 22.06
C GLN A 93 10.59 2.56 22.15
N VAL A 94 10.32 3.32 21.09
CA VAL A 94 10.50 4.79 21.09
C VAL A 94 9.56 5.45 22.10
N ALA A 95 8.30 5.03 22.17
CA ALA A 95 7.35 5.55 23.14
C ALA A 95 7.79 5.29 24.58
N THR A 96 8.25 4.08 24.88
CA THR A 96 8.78 3.68 26.19
C THR A 96 10.00 4.50 26.58
N THR A 97 10.95 4.70 25.66
CA THR A 97 12.15 5.52 25.91
C THR A 97 11.80 6.95 26.30
N LYS A 98 10.84 7.55 25.60
CA LYS A 98 10.36 8.90 25.92
C LYS A 98 9.71 8.98 27.30
N GLN A 99 8.94 7.97 27.67
CA GLN A 99 8.23 7.92 28.96
C GLN A 99 9.21 7.84 30.13
N PHE A 100 10.29 7.07 30.00
CA PHE A 100 11.25 6.87 31.09
C PHE A 100 12.43 7.84 31.06
N LYS A 101 12.51 8.78 30.13
CA LYS A 101 13.60 9.78 29.99
C LYS A 101 15.00 9.15 29.95
N THR A 102 15.11 7.92 29.49
CA THR A 102 16.39 7.21 29.36
C THR A 102 17.05 7.58 28.05
N SER A 103 18.02 8.46 28.08
CA SER A 103 18.70 8.99 26.90
C SER A 103 19.59 7.99 26.14
N ASN A 104 19.83 6.80 26.70
CA ASN A 104 20.79 5.82 26.15
C ASN A 104 20.15 4.60 25.50
N TYR A 105 18.83 4.53 25.43
CA TYR A 105 18.16 3.41 24.77
C TYR A 105 17.92 3.76 23.29
N VAL A 106 18.72 3.22 22.41
CA VAL A 106 18.47 3.29 20.97
C VAL A 106 17.54 2.13 20.63
N ALA A 107 16.34 2.44 20.16
CA ALA A 107 15.45 1.43 19.63
C ALA A 107 16.19 0.68 18.50
N SER A 108 16.42 -0.61 18.69
CA SER A 108 17.12 -1.43 17.72
C SER A 108 16.14 -2.29 16.96
N ILE A 109 16.16 -2.18 15.64
CA ILE A 109 15.48 -3.08 14.74
C ILE A 109 16.43 -3.54 13.67
N ASP A 110 16.15 -4.69 13.09
CA ASP A 110 16.82 -5.15 11.88
C ASP A 110 16.26 -4.36 10.68
N THR A 111 16.92 -3.26 10.36
CA THR A 111 16.51 -2.36 9.27
C THR A 111 16.59 -3.03 7.90
N VAL A 112 17.54 -3.93 7.68
CA VAL A 112 17.70 -4.66 6.41
C VAL A 112 16.52 -5.60 6.22
N LYS A 113 16.19 -6.35 7.25
CA LYS A 113 15.05 -7.27 7.24
C LYS A 113 13.72 -6.52 7.06
N LEU A 114 13.53 -5.39 7.74
CA LEU A 114 12.33 -4.58 7.59
C LEU A 114 12.23 -4.01 6.18
N LYS A 115 13.33 -3.49 5.63
CA LYS A 115 13.37 -2.95 4.25
C LYS A 115 12.97 -4.02 3.23
N ASP A 116 13.55 -5.22 3.31
CA ASP A 116 13.22 -6.34 2.41
C ASP A 116 11.74 -6.71 2.50
N ARG A 117 11.19 -6.83 3.70
CA ARG A 117 9.77 -7.15 3.90
C ARG A 117 8.85 -6.08 3.35
N LEU A 118 9.13 -4.80 3.61
CA LEU A 118 8.35 -3.68 3.08
C LEU A 118 8.40 -3.61 1.55
N GLN A 119 9.56 -3.88 0.94
CA GLN A 119 9.69 -3.91 -0.52
C GLN A 119 8.87 -5.05 -1.14
N ARG A 120 8.88 -6.23 -0.55
CA ARG A 120 8.04 -7.36 -0.98
C ARG A 120 6.55 -7.04 -0.86
N CYS A 121 6.13 -6.47 0.25
CA CYS A 121 4.74 -6.03 0.45
C CYS A 121 4.34 -4.96 -0.58
N LYS A 122 5.21 -3.98 -0.83
CA LYS A 122 4.99 -2.95 -1.85
C LYS A 122 4.74 -3.57 -3.21
N SER A 123 5.67 -4.43 -3.68
CA SER A 123 5.54 -5.09 -4.98
C SER A 123 4.26 -5.92 -5.07
N ALA A 124 3.93 -6.69 -4.04
CA ALA A 124 2.74 -7.54 -4.04
C ALA A 124 1.43 -6.73 -4.09
N LEU A 125 1.36 -5.59 -3.39
CA LEU A 125 0.18 -4.71 -3.43
C LEU A 125 0.08 -3.93 -4.75
N GLU A 126 1.21 -3.51 -5.32
CA GLU A 126 1.25 -2.86 -6.64
C GLU A 126 0.83 -3.86 -7.74
N ASP A 127 1.29 -5.11 -7.68
CA ASP A 127 0.86 -6.17 -8.60
C ASP A 127 -0.65 -6.45 -8.46
N TRP A 128 -1.15 -6.48 -7.23
CA TRP A 128 -2.59 -6.62 -7.00
C TRP A 128 -3.38 -5.48 -7.64
N LEU A 129 -2.94 -4.23 -7.47
CA LEU A 129 -3.58 -3.06 -8.09
C LEU A 129 -3.52 -3.13 -9.61
N MET A 130 -2.38 -3.47 -10.20
CA MET A 130 -2.25 -3.60 -11.65
C MET A 130 -3.17 -4.68 -12.21
N ASN A 131 -3.26 -5.83 -11.54
CA ASN A 131 -4.07 -6.95 -11.99
C ASN A 131 -5.59 -6.72 -11.83
N ASN A 132 -6.00 -5.97 -10.82
CA ASN A 132 -7.43 -5.79 -10.51
C ASN A 132 -7.99 -4.42 -10.94
N ILE A 133 -7.15 -3.39 -11.00
CA ILE A 133 -7.56 -2.01 -11.26
C ILE A 133 -6.91 -1.46 -12.54
N GLY A 134 -5.72 -1.96 -12.91
CA GLY A 134 -4.95 -1.51 -14.07
C GLY A 134 -4.06 -0.30 -13.82
N THR A 135 -3.96 0.17 -12.56
CA THR A 135 -3.08 1.29 -12.17
C THR A 135 -2.66 1.18 -10.71
N THR A 136 -1.47 1.64 -10.40
CA THR A 136 -0.97 1.76 -9.03
C THR A 136 -1.17 3.16 -8.45
N ASP A 137 -1.71 4.09 -9.24
CA ASP A 137 -1.93 5.47 -8.82
C ASP A 137 -3.29 5.61 -8.12
N PRO A 138 -3.34 6.11 -6.86
CA PRO A 138 -4.58 6.35 -6.14
C PRO A 138 -5.47 7.42 -6.80
N GLY A 139 -4.87 8.27 -7.61
CA GLY A 139 -5.54 9.44 -8.17
C GLY A 139 -6.31 9.20 -9.46
N GLY A 140 -6.15 8.11 -10.21
CA GLY A 140 -6.88 7.75 -11.44
C GLY A 140 -7.34 8.88 -12.39
N LYS A 141 -6.99 10.12 -12.07
CA LYS A 141 -7.38 11.36 -12.73
C LYS A 141 -6.18 12.17 -13.17
N THR A 142 -5.18 11.51 -13.71
CA THR A 142 -4.06 12.21 -14.36
C THR A 142 -4.50 13.02 -15.60
N GLY A 143 -5.75 12.89 -16.01
CA GLY A 143 -6.29 13.65 -17.13
C GLY A 143 -6.81 15.05 -16.82
N MET A 144 -7.00 15.44 -15.54
CA MET A 144 -7.61 16.73 -15.21
C MET A 144 -6.60 17.84 -14.89
N PHE A 145 -5.43 17.51 -14.41
CA PHE A 145 -4.39 18.51 -14.10
C PHE A 145 -3.48 18.81 -15.28
N ASP A 146 -3.20 17.85 -16.15
CA ASP A 146 -2.42 18.09 -17.37
C ASP A 146 -3.11 19.01 -18.37
N SER A 147 -4.45 19.06 -18.36
CA SER A 147 -5.19 19.99 -19.21
C SER A 147 -5.19 21.43 -18.70
N LEU A 148 -4.84 21.65 -17.44
CA LEU A 148 -4.77 23.00 -16.84
C LEU A 148 -3.38 23.64 -16.92
N ILE A 149 -2.32 22.84 -17.09
CA ILE A 149 -0.93 23.31 -17.17
C ILE A 149 -0.45 23.43 -18.63
N GLY A 150 -1.18 22.88 -19.59
CA GLY A 150 -0.78 22.79 -21.00
C GLY A 150 -1.21 23.96 -21.88
N ARG A 151 -1.36 25.18 -21.37
CA ARG A 151 -1.60 26.37 -22.19
C ARG A 151 -0.74 27.55 -21.76
N HIS A 152 0.42 27.55 -22.27
CA HIS A 152 1.09 28.78 -22.79
C HIS A 152 2.23 28.40 -23.70
#